data_876fe1adc0fa9550eba896dc9683661b
#
_entry.id   876fe1adc0fa9550eba896dc9683661b
#
_cell.length_a   1.000
_cell.length_b   1.000
_cell.length_c   1.000
_cell.angle_alpha   90.00
_cell.angle_beta   90.00
_cell.angle_gamma   90.00
#
_symmetry.space_group_name_H-M   'P 1'
#
loop_
_entity.id
_entity.type
_entity.pdbx_description
1 polymer ?
#
loop_
_entity_poly.entity_id
_entity_poly.type
_entity_poly.pdbx_seq_one_letter_code
_entity_poly.pdbx_strand_id
1 'polypeptide(L)'
;MTVYVTGDIHGGVDMQKLRDWDLGDGLTSDDYLIIAGDFGFPWDFSAEECADIAWLESRPYTVLFVDGNHERFDHWAERPMELWHGGLTQRLSDTSPIRRLTRGEVFELDGSTIFAMGGATSVDKEYRIPYSSWWPQELPDERNFEEARAKLDSVDWKVDYAITHTCSTRMLSPTLYPAPGWNYPDVDRLTTFFDELEDRLDYKRWYYGHFHRDANPAECHTVLYDCIVRLGDELQPWDVA
;
A
#
# COMPACT_ATOMS: atom_id res chain seq x y z
N MET A 1 -17.91 -9.99 -5.87
CA MET A 1 -16.91 -9.17 -5.15
C MET A 1 -15.54 -9.78 -5.40
N THR A 2 -14.59 -9.02 -5.87
CA THR A 2 -13.20 -9.46 -6.11
C THR A 2 -12.27 -8.36 -5.64
N VAL A 3 -11.14 -8.72 -5.06
CA VAL A 3 -10.10 -7.77 -4.64
C VAL A 3 -8.87 -7.96 -5.53
N TYR A 4 -8.33 -6.88 -6.04
CA TYR A 4 -7.07 -6.83 -6.78
C TYR A 4 -6.04 -6.01 -6.01
N VAL A 5 -4.76 -6.27 -6.26
CA VAL A 5 -3.63 -5.58 -5.63
C VAL A 5 -2.64 -5.15 -6.71
N THR A 6 -2.08 -3.96 -6.57
CA THR A 6 -0.96 -3.45 -7.38
C THR A 6 0.00 -2.66 -6.51
N GLY A 7 1.17 -2.33 -7.02
CA GLY A 7 2.13 -1.42 -6.37
C GLY A 7 1.88 0.05 -6.69
N ASP A 8 2.87 0.82 -6.42
CA ASP A 8 3.02 2.27 -6.47
C ASP A 8 2.40 2.92 -7.71
N ILE A 9 1.70 4.04 -7.56
CA ILE A 9 1.22 4.84 -8.69
C ILE A 9 1.77 6.27 -8.73
N HIS A 10 2.43 6.73 -7.66
CA HIS A 10 3.09 8.04 -7.55
C HIS A 10 2.25 9.20 -8.13
N GLY A 11 1.00 9.30 -7.70
CA GLY A 11 0.07 10.21 -8.34
C GLY A 11 -0.17 9.83 -9.80
N GLY A 12 -0.02 10.77 -10.71
CA GLY A 12 -0.21 10.52 -12.15
C GLY A 12 0.95 9.79 -12.84
N VAL A 13 2.13 9.66 -12.19
CA VAL A 13 3.38 9.20 -12.85
C VAL A 13 3.27 7.76 -13.35
N ASP A 14 2.85 6.83 -12.48
CA ASP A 14 2.79 5.40 -12.80
C ASP A 14 1.33 4.90 -12.97
N MET A 15 0.40 5.82 -13.19
CA MET A 15 -1.02 5.53 -13.32
C MET A 15 -1.39 4.88 -14.66
N GLN A 16 -0.49 4.87 -15.65
CA GLN A 16 -0.77 4.32 -16.97
C GLN A 16 -1.16 2.84 -16.92
N LYS A 17 -0.55 2.05 -16.03
CA LYS A 17 -0.92 0.64 -15.82
C LYS A 17 -2.40 0.44 -15.45
N LEU A 18 -2.99 1.38 -14.69
CA LEU A 18 -4.42 1.33 -14.35
C LEU A 18 -5.30 1.70 -15.55
N ARG A 19 -4.82 2.59 -16.43
CA ARG A 19 -5.53 2.98 -17.65
C ARG A 19 -5.52 1.88 -18.71
N ASP A 20 -4.46 1.08 -18.73
CA ASP A 20 -4.27 -0.05 -19.66
C ASP A 20 -4.85 -1.36 -19.11
N TRP A 21 -5.42 -1.34 -17.91
CA TRP A 21 -5.96 -2.53 -17.27
C TRP A 21 -7.37 -2.87 -17.79
N ASP A 22 -7.42 -3.68 -18.83
CA ASP A 22 -8.67 -4.08 -19.52
C ASP A 22 -9.72 -4.72 -18.58
N LEU A 23 -9.27 -5.50 -17.58
CA LEU A 23 -10.18 -6.13 -16.61
C LEU A 23 -10.90 -5.10 -15.73
N GLY A 24 -10.28 -3.95 -15.49
CA GLY A 24 -10.82 -2.90 -14.63
C GLY A 24 -12.17 -2.37 -15.09
N ASP A 25 -12.38 -2.29 -16.39
CA ASP A 25 -13.65 -1.80 -16.96
C ASP A 25 -14.81 -2.81 -16.81
N GLY A 26 -14.51 -4.08 -16.55
CA GLY A 26 -15.49 -5.14 -16.29
C GLY A 26 -15.88 -5.30 -14.83
N LEU A 27 -15.25 -4.56 -13.91
CA LEU A 27 -15.54 -4.62 -12.48
C LEU A 27 -16.79 -3.83 -12.10
N THR A 28 -17.18 -3.92 -10.85
CA THR A 28 -18.37 -3.28 -10.28
C THR A 28 -18.05 -2.56 -8.98
N SER A 29 -19.00 -1.82 -8.43
CA SER A 29 -18.84 -1.16 -7.11
C SER A 29 -18.60 -2.13 -5.94
N ASP A 30 -18.82 -3.42 -6.15
CA ASP A 30 -18.53 -4.45 -5.14
C ASP A 30 -17.08 -4.98 -5.25
N ASP A 31 -16.31 -4.51 -6.23
CA ASP A 31 -14.93 -4.93 -6.45
C ASP A 31 -13.96 -3.85 -5.97
N TYR A 32 -12.76 -4.26 -5.59
CA TYR A 32 -11.75 -3.39 -5.00
C TYR A 32 -10.41 -3.52 -5.70
N LEU A 33 -9.71 -2.39 -5.83
CA LEU A 33 -8.29 -2.34 -6.17
C LEU A 33 -7.53 -1.75 -4.99
N ILE A 34 -6.57 -2.49 -4.43
CA ILE A 34 -5.71 -2.03 -3.34
C ILE A 34 -4.34 -1.66 -3.93
N ILE A 35 -3.91 -0.42 -3.69
CA ILE A 35 -2.58 0.06 -4.04
C ILE A 35 -1.68 -0.11 -2.82
N ALA A 36 -0.59 -0.84 -2.97
CA ALA A 36 0.34 -1.21 -1.91
C ALA A 36 1.35 -0.07 -1.61
N GLY A 37 0.82 1.13 -1.38
CA GLY A 37 1.57 2.34 -1.03
C GLY A 37 1.94 3.22 -2.21
N ASP A 38 2.52 4.37 -1.89
CA ASP A 38 2.87 5.41 -2.85
C ASP A 38 1.70 5.73 -3.81
N PHE A 39 0.53 5.95 -3.19
CA PHE A 39 -0.65 6.42 -3.90
C PHE A 39 -0.40 7.81 -4.48
N GLY A 40 0.23 8.70 -3.71
CA GLY A 40 0.74 9.98 -4.15
C GLY A 40 -0.31 11.08 -4.38
N PHE A 41 -1.60 10.81 -4.09
CA PHE A 41 -2.66 11.81 -4.17
C PHE A 41 -3.26 12.13 -2.79
N PRO A 42 -3.69 13.40 -2.53
CA PRO A 42 -3.42 14.57 -3.36
C PRO A 42 -2.01 15.10 -3.08
N TRP A 43 -1.42 15.79 -4.05
CA TRP A 43 -0.09 16.39 -3.88
C TRP A 43 -0.12 17.92 -4.01
N ASP A 44 -0.45 18.45 -5.18
CA ASP A 44 -0.38 19.89 -5.49
C ASP A 44 -1.72 20.53 -5.91
N PHE A 45 -2.77 19.73 -6.05
CA PHE A 45 -4.10 20.15 -6.53
C PHE A 45 -4.07 20.82 -7.91
N SER A 46 -3.10 20.50 -8.75
CA SER A 46 -3.06 20.94 -10.12
C SER A 46 -4.28 20.46 -10.93
N ALA A 47 -4.54 21.09 -12.06
CA ALA A 47 -5.63 20.65 -12.93
C ALA A 47 -5.42 19.24 -13.46
N GLU A 48 -4.18 18.83 -13.68
CA GLU A 48 -3.79 17.48 -14.10
C GLU A 48 -4.08 16.47 -12.98
N GLU A 49 -3.61 16.72 -11.77
CA GLU A 49 -3.91 15.89 -10.61
C GLU A 49 -5.42 15.77 -10.35
N CYS A 50 -6.16 16.87 -10.41
CA CYS A 50 -7.61 16.83 -10.26
C CYS A 50 -8.30 15.98 -11.34
N ALA A 51 -7.80 15.99 -12.58
CA ALA A 51 -8.31 15.15 -13.64
C ALA A 51 -8.00 13.66 -13.41
N ASP A 52 -6.82 13.33 -12.90
CA ASP A 52 -6.43 11.98 -12.55
C ASP A 52 -7.25 11.42 -11.38
N ILE A 53 -7.43 12.21 -10.33
CA ILE A 53 -8.32 11.86 -9.22
C ILE A 53 -9.75 11.62 -9.72
N ALA A 54 -10.30 12.53 -10.52
CA ALA A 54 -11.63 12.37 -11.08
C ALA A 54 -11.76 11.12 -11.96
N TRP A 55 -10.71 10.77 -12.69
CA TRP A 55 -10.67 9.52 -13.44
C TRP A 55 -10.72 8.30 -12.51
N LEU A 56 -9.91 8.25 -11.44
CA LEU A 56 -9.94 7.19 -10.44
C LEU A 56 -11.32 7.07 -9.76
N GLU A 57 -11.92 8.20 -9.39
CA GLU A 57 -13.26 8.24 -8.78
C GLU A 57 -14.37 7.77 -9.73
N SER A 58 -14.14 7.86 -11.04
CA SER A 58 -15.10 7.39 -12.06
C SER A 58 -15.00 5.88 -12.34
N ARG A 59 -14.05 5.17 -11.75
CA ARG A 59 -13.91 3.73 -11.98
C ARG A 59 -15.10 2.97 -11.41
N PRO A 60 -15.48 1.87 -12.03
CA PRO A 60 -16.60 1.06 -11.55
C PRO A 60 -16.31 0.35 -10.21
N TYR A 61 -15.06 0.26 -9.80
CA TYR A 61 -14.58 -0.36 -8.57
C TYR A 61 -14.11 0.69 -7.55
N THR A 62 -13.98 0.29 -6.29
CA THR A 62 -13.45 1.17 -5.23
C THR A 62 -11.93 1.05 -5.14
N VAL A 63 -11.24 2.19 -5.19
CA VAL A 63 -9.79 2.26 -4.98
C VAL A 63 -9.50 2.40 -3.49
N LEU A 64 -8.65 1.49 -2.99
CA LEU A 64 -8.12 1.47 -1.64
C LEU A 64 -6.60 1.59 -1.71
N PHE A 65 -5.95 2.10 -0.66
CA PHE A 65 -4.50 2.09 -0.60
C PHE A 65 -4.00 2.06 0.85
N VAL A 66 -2.82 1.53 1.08
CA VAL A 66 -2.00 1.81 2.25
C VAL A 66 -1.08 2.99 1.93
N ASP A 67 -0.68 3.77 2.91
CA ASP A 67 0.27 4.85 2.63
C ASP A 67 1.68 4.31 2.35
N GLY A 68 2.41 4.98 1.48
CA GLY A 68 3.83 4.77 1.22
C GLY A 68 4.70 5.87 1.84
N ASN A 69 5.87 6.12 1.25
CA ASN A 69 6.71 7.26 1.60
C ASN A 69 6.44 8.50 0.73
N HIS A 70 5.77 8.32 -0.40
CA HIS A 70 5.36 9.40 -1.32
C HIS A 70 3.91 9.84 -1.08
N GLU A 71 3.60 10.21 0.18
CA GLU A 71 2.28 10.71 0.56
C GLU A 71 2.37 12.13 1.11
N ARG A 72 1.35 12.93 0.82
CA ARG A 72 1.17 14.23 1.45
C ARG A 72 0.49 14.09 2.82
N PHE A 73 1.25 13.74 3.84
CA PHE A 73 0.74 13.37 5.17
C PHE A 73 0.00 14.49 5.90
N ASP A 74 0.31 15.76 5.65
CA ASP A 74 -0.44 16.90 6.20
C ASP A 74 -1.91 16.90 5.74
N HIS A 75 -2.18 16.56 4.48
CA HIS A 75 -3.55 16.41 4.00
C HIS A 75 -4.27 15.28 4.74
N TRP A 76 -3.63 14.13 4.86
CA TRP A 76 -4.25 12.96 5.50
C TRP A 76 -4.46 13.16 7.00
N ALA A 77 -3.61 13.97 7.69
CA ALA A 77 -3.77 14.31 9.10
C ALA A 77 -5.07 15.07 9.40
N GLU A 78 -5.62 15.80 8.43
CA GLU A 78 -6.86 16.58 8.55
C GLU A 78 -8.12 15.77 8.21
N ARG A 79 -7.98 14.58 7.62
CA ARG A 79 -9.11 13.76 7.20
C ARG A 79 -9.73 12.98 8.37
N PRO A 80 -11.07 12.95 8.49
CA PRO A 80 -11.73 12.20 9.54
C PRO A 80 -11.52 10.69 9.37
N MET A 81 -11.43 9.99 10.50
CA MET A 81 -11.44 8.53 10.54
C MET A 81 -12.86 8.01 10.44
N GLU A 82 -13.07 6.99 9.63
CA GLU A 82 -14.34 6.30 9.45
C GLU A 82 -14.17 4.81 9.66
N LEU A 83 -15.06 4.19 10.44
CA LEU A 83 -15.12 2.73 10.53
C LEU A 83 -15.69 2.16 9.22
N TRP A 84 -14.95 1.25 8.57
CA TRP A 84 -15.35 0.65 7.32
C TRP A 84 -14.78 -0.78 7.23
N HIS A 85 -15.61 -1.76 6.94
CA HIS A 85 -15.22 -3.19 6.82
C HIS A 85 -14.32 -3.72 7.96
N GLY A 86 -14.61 -3.33 9.21
CA GLY A 86 -13.91 -3.81 10.41
C GLY A 86 -12.67 -3.00 10.83
N GLY A 87 -12.18 -2.10 9.98
CA GLY A 87 -11.03 -1.25 10.23
C GLY A 87 -11.32 0.24 10.06
N LEU A 88 -10.40 1.10 10.49
CA LEU A 88 -10.47 2.54 10.31
C LEU A 88 -9.90 2.94 8.94
N THR A 89 -10.56 3.85 8.27
CA THR A 89 -10.16 4.41 6.98
C THR A 89 -10.28 5.93 6.98
N GLN A 90 -9.66 6.56 6.01
CA GLN A 90 -9.85 7.97 5.68
C GLN A 90 -10.23 8.09 4.21
N ARG A 91 -11.18 8.96 3.88
CA ARG A 91 -11.53 9.26 2.47
C ARG A 91 -10.62 10.36 1.92
N LEU A 92 -10.34 10.30 0.63
CA LEU A 92 -9.61 11.35 -0.09
C LEU A 92 -10.33 12.71 0.03
N SER A 93 -11.65 12.72 -0.09
CA SER A 93 -12.55 13.85 0.19
C SER A 93 -13.84 13.35 0.82
N ASP A 94 -14.71 14.25 1.28
CA ASP A 94 -15.98 13.87 1.94
C ASP A 94 -16.92 13.04 1.03
N THR A 95 -16.77 13.18 -0.27
CA THR A 95 -17.58 12.49 -1.29
C THR A 95 -16.82 11.41 -2.05
N SER A 96 -15.52 11.35 -1.93
CA SER A 96 -14.69 10.40 -2.68
C SER A 96 -14.93 8.95 -2.25
N PRO A 97 -15.04 8.01 -3.19
CA PRO A 97 -15.03 6.59 -2.86
C PRO A 97 -13.62 6.08 -2.49
N ILE A 98 -12.56 6.81 -2.87
CA ILE A 98 -11.16 6.41 -2.62
C ILE A 98 -10.87 6.46 -1.13
N ARG A 99 -10.27 5.39 -0.59
CA ARG A 99 -9.98 5.25 0.84
C ARG A 99 -8.55 4.85 1.12
N ARG A 100 -7.96 5.56 2.07
CA ARG A 100 -6.74 5.13 2.75
C ARG A 100 -7.10 4.12 3.83
N LEU A 101 -6.53 2.94 3.77
CA LEU A 101 -6.54 1.95 4.84
C LEU A 101 -5.53 2.38 5.90
N THR A 102 -5.98 2.67 7.12
CA THR A 102 -5.06 3.20 8.12
C THR A 102 -4.16 2.12 8.70
N ARG A 103 -3.02 2.55 9.20
CA ARG A 103 -1.95 1.67 9.69
C ARG A 103 -2.41 0.80 10.85
N GLY A 104 -2.04 -0.48 10.80
CA GLY A 104 -2.29 -1.44 11.86
C GLY A 104 -3.72 -1.99 11.92
N GLU A 105 -4.56 -1.65 10.96
CA GLU A 105 -5.94 -2.11 10.93
C GLU A 105 -6.10 -3.45 10.20
N VAL A 106 -7.19 -4.15 10.51
CA VAL A 106 -7.62 -5.38 9.84
C VAL A 106 -8.99 -5.13 9.20
N PHE A 107 -9.09 -5.46 7.92
CA PHE A 107 -10.28 -5.28 7.10
C PHE A 107 -10.86 -6.62 6.66
N GLU A 108 -12.16 -6.69 6.47
CA GLU A 108 -12.86 -7.88 5.96
C GLU A 108 -13.43 -7.56 4.57
N LEU A 109 -12.78 -8.08 3.52
CA LEU A 109 -13.14 -7.88 2.12
C LEU A 109 -13.29 -9.22 1.41
N ASP A 110 -14.38 -9.42 0.70
CA ASP A 110 -14.67 -10.67 -0.05
C ASP A 110 -14.50 -11.95 0.78
N GLY A 111 -14.86 -11.88 2.08
CA GLY A 111 -14.71 -13.00 3.01
C GLY A 111 -13.27 -13.30 3.42
N SER A 112 -12.33 -12.43 3.09
CA SER A 112 -10.92 -12.50 3.50
C SER A 112 -10.58 -11.41 4.48
N THR A 113 -9.72 -11.72 5.44
CA THR A 113 -9.16 -10.75 6.39
C THR A 113 -7.82 -10.22 5.89
N ILE A 114 -7.67 -8.88 5.90
CA ILE A 114 -6.51 -8.18 5.35
C ILE A 114 -5.93 -7.27 6.42
N PHE A 115 -4.69 -7.53 6.84
CA PHE A 115 -3.92 -6.59 7.65
C PHE A 115 -3.29 -5.52 6.77
N ALA A 116 -3.44 -4.25 7.13
CA ALA A 116 -2.91 -3.11 6.40
C ALA A 116 -1.91 -2.32 7.25
N MET A 117 -0.69 -2.10 6.73
CA MET A 117 0.33 -1.31 7.42
C MET A 117 1.21 -0.59 6.42
N GLY A 118 0.97 0.70 6.24
CA GLY A 118 1.72 1.54 5.33
C GLY A 118 3.02 2.11 5.89
N GLY A 119 3.74 2.83 5.03
CA GLY A 119 4.98 3.51 5.32
C GLY A 119 6.21 2.83 4.74
N ALA A 120 7.25 3.63 4.51
CA ALA A 120 8.61 3.20 4.19
C ALA A 120 9.58 4.37 4.41
N THR A 121 10.88 4.11 4.49
CA THR A 121 11.91 5.15 4.51
C THR A 121 12.22 5.61 3.09
N SER A 122 12.08 6.92 2.82
CA SER A 122 12.54 7.52 1.56
C SER A 122 14.05 7.42 1.41
N VAL A 123 14.50 6.81 0.32
CA VAL A 123 15.93 6.65 0.01
C VAL A 123 16.60 7.98 -0.38
N ASP A 124 15.82 8.97 -0.80
CA ASP A 124 16.26 10.27 -1.30
C ASP A 124 15.89 11.44 -0.37
N LYS A 125 15.50 11.18 0.88
CA LYS A 125 15.06 12.19 1.85
C LYS A 125 16.05 13.34 2.06
N GLU A 126 17.36 13.08 1.87
CA GLU A 126 18.40 14.10 1.99
C GLU A 126 18.30 15.21 0.91
N TYR A 127 17.66 14.89 -0.21
CA TYR A 127 17.43 15.81 -1.34
C TYR A 127 16.04 16.46 -1.29
N ARG A 128 15.20 16.09 -0.32
CA ARG A 128 13.83 16.56 -0.19
C ARG A 128 13.69 17.65 0.87
N ILE A 129 12.62 18.42 0.76
CA ILE A 129 12.31 19.53 1.69
C ILE A 129 11.29 19.03 2.70
N PRO A 130 11.61 19.02 4.01
CA PRO A 130 10.67 18.62 5.06
C PRO A 130 9.35 19.42 5.00
N TYR A 131 8.23 18.71 5.16
CA TYR A 131 6.86 19.24 5.12
C TYR A 131 6.45 19.91 3.79
N SER A 132 7.17 19.60 2.71
CA SER A 132 6.87 20.07 1.35
C SER A 132 6.96 18.95 0.33
N SER A 133 8.04 18.18 0.34
CA SER A 133 8.24 17.01 -0.51
C SER A 133 8.65 15.75 0.26
N TRP A 134 8.73 15.87 1.58
CA TRP A 134 8.99 14.77 2.50
C TRP A 134 8.39 15.06 3.87
N TRP A 135 7.86 14.04 4.52
CA TRP A 135 7.25 14.12 5.86
C TRP A 135 7.81 13.03 6.78
N PRO A 136 8.18 13.37 8.04
CA PRO A 136 8.64 12.36 9.02
C PRO A 136 7.61 11.25 9.28
N GLN A 137 6.34 11.51 8.96
CA GLN A 137 5.23 10.58 9.07
C GLN A 137 5.28 9.46 8.03
N GLU A 138 6.23 9.46 7.08
CA GLU A 138 6.47 8.31 6.21
C GLU A 138 6.71 7.03 7.01
N LEU A 139 7.33 7.15 8.20
CA LEU A 139 7.47 6.03 9.13
C LEU A 139 6.43 6.09 10.26
N PRO A 140 5.79 4.96 10.57
CA PRO A 140 4.93 4.83 11.74
C PRO A 140 5.66 5.19 13.01
N ASP A 141 4.95 5.73 13.99
CA ASP A 141 5.46 5.93 15.35
C ASP A 141 5.15 4.74 16.28
N GLU A 142 5.62 4.79 17.53
CA GLU A 142 5.42 3.69 18.48
C GLU A 142 3.95 3.43 18.77
N ARG A 143 3.13 4.46 18.77
CA ARG A 143 1.69 4.31 18.96
C ARG A 143 1.04 3.50 17.85
N ASN A 144 1.46 3.70 16.60
CA ASN A 144 0.96 2.91 15.48
C ASN A 144 1.31 1.42 15.64
N PHE A 145 2.52 1.11 16.14
CA PHE A 145 2.91 -0.28 16.41
C PHE A 145 2.13 -0.90 17.56
N GLU A 146 1.88 -0.13 18.64
CA GLU A 146 1.05 -0.60 19.76
C GLU A 146 -0.39 -0.86 19.32
N GLU A 147 -0.99 0.05 18.56
CA GLU A 147 -2.33 -0.09 18.00
C GLU A 147 -2.42 -1.30 17.05
N ALA A 148 -1.41 -1.50 16.19
CA ALA A 148 -1.31 -2.65 15.30
C ALA A 148 -1.25 -3.98 16.07
N ARG A 149 -0.40 -4.07 17.13
CA ARG A 149 -0.33 -5.27 17.97
C ARG A 149 -1.67 -5.56 18.65
N ALA A 150 -2.31 -4.53 19.22
CA ALA A 150 -3.60 -4.68 19.87
C ALA A 150 -4.69 -5.16 18.89
N LYS A 151 -4.67 -4.67 17.65
CA LYS A 151 -5.59 -5.14 16.60
C LYS A 151 -5.29 -6.60 16.23
N LEU A 152 -4.03 -6.96 16.03
CA LEU A 152 -3.63 -8.34 15.73
C LEU A 152 -3.93 -9.30 16.89
N ASP A 153 -3.75 -8.88 18.13
CA ASP A 153 -4.19 -9.65 19.31
C ASP A 153 -5.70 -9.92 19.28
N SER A 154 -6.51 -8.98 18.81
CA SER A 154 -7.97 -9.14 18.73
C SER A 154 -8.44 -10.16 17.67
N VAL A 155 -7.56 -10.55 16.76
CA VAL A 155 -7.79 -11.58 15.72
C VAL A 155 -6.85 -12.79 15.88
N ASP A 156 -6.30 -12.99 17.08
CA ASP A 156 -5.39 -14.10 17.41
C ASP A 156 -4.17 -14.19 16.44
N TRP A 157 -3.69 -13.06 15.91
CA TRP A 157 -2.60 -12.96 14.94
C TRP A 157 -2.86 -13.78 13.68
N LYS A 158 -4.10 -13.85 13.22
CA LYS A 158 -4.49 -14.58 12.01
C LYS A 158 -5.18 -13.64 11.04
N VAL A 159 -4.65 -13.59 9.83
CA VAL A 159 -5.25 -12.89 8.70
C VAL A 159 -5.03 -13.71 7.43
N ASP A 160 -5.85 -13.48 6.41
CA ASP A 160 -5.62 -14.16 5.13
C ASP A 160 -4.46 -13.50 4.39
N TYR A 161 -4.37 -12.17 4.43
CA TYR A 161 -3.38 -11.40 3.67
C TYR A 161 -2.82 -10.25 4.50
N ALA A 162 -1.55 -9.92 4.24
CA ALA A 162 -0.94 -8.67 4.68
C ALA A 162 -0.66 -7.78 3.46
N ILE A 163 -0.98 -6.48 3.58
CA ILE A 163 -0.67 -5.47 2.57
C ILE A 163 0.08 -4.34 3.25
N THR A 164 1.32 -4.14 2.81
CA THR A 164 2.22 -3.11 3.32
C THR A 164 2.82 -2.32 2.16
N HIS A 165 3.60 -1.29 2.41
CA HIS A 165 4.32 -0.63 1.33
C HIS A 165 5.74 -1.20 1.18
N THR A 166 6.46 -1.43 2.27
CA THR A 166 7.76 -2.11 2.28
C THR A 166 7.67 -3.48 2.95
N CYS A 167 8.77 -4.20 3.08
CA CYS A 167 8.85 -5.55 3.62
C CYS A 167 9.65 -5.64 4.92
N SER A 168 9.74 -6.84 5.51
CA SER A 168 10.58 -7.12 6.69
C SER A 168 12.07 -6.98 6.37
N THR A 169 12.91 -6.83 7.41
CA THR A 169 14.37 -6.80 7.22
C THR A 169 14.89 -8.09 6.58
N ARG A 170 14.22 -9.20 6.83
CA ARG A 170 14.57 -10.53 6.28
C ARG A 170 14.34 -10.62 4.78
N MET A 171 13.36 -9.88 4.26
CA MET A 171 13.04 -9.84 2.84
C MET A 171 13.86 -8.79 2.09
N LEU A 172 14.49 -7.83 2.79
CA LEU A 172 15.37 -6.85 2.16
C LEU A 172 16.53 -7.57 1.47
N SER A 173 16.58 -7.50 0.16
CA SER A 173 17.57 -8.18 -0.66
C SER A 173 18.05 -7.27 -1.78
N PRO A 174 19.34 -7.33 -2.16
CA PRO A 174 19.85 -6.64 -3.35
C PRO A 174 19.03 -6.92 -4.62
N THR A 175 18.36 -8.06 -4.69
CA THR A 175 17.54 -8.44 -5.85
C THR A 175 16.24 -7.68 -5.95
N LEU A 176 15.77 -7.04 -4.87
CA LEU A 176 14.56 -6.21 -4.88
C LEU A 176 14.81 -4.81 -5.44
N TYR A 177 16.04 -4.34 -5.51
CA TYR A 177 16.37 -2.99 -5.97
C TYR A 177 16.66 -2.94 -7.47
N PRO A 178 16.11 -1.96 -8.21
CA PRO A 178 16.14 -1.96 -9.67
C PRO A 178 17.50 -1.71 -10.28
N ALA A 179 18.49 -1.16 -9.53
CA ALA A 179 19.81 -0.87 -10.07
C ALA A 179 20.93 -1.02 -9.04
N PRO A 180 22.15 -1.44 -9.48
CA PRO A 180 23.34 -1.41 -8.64
C PRO A 180 23.67 0.03 -8.22
N GLY A 181 23.93 0.25 -6.93
CA GLY A 181 24.33 1.55 -6.40
C GLY A 181 23.19 2.38 -5.80
N TRP A 182 21.97 1.90 -5.81
CA TRP A 182 20.92 2.45 -4.97
C TRP A 182 21.32 2.24 -3.50
N ASN A 183 21.23 3.31 -2.71
CA ASN A 183 21.36 3.18 -1.26
C ASN A 183 20.18 2.37 -0.78
N TYR A 184 20.46 1.16 -0.27
CA TYR A 184 19.43 0.37 0.38
C TYR A 184 18.86 1.18 1.55
N PRO A 185 17.54 1.24 1.74
CA PRO A 185 17.02 1.81 2.95
C PRO A 185 17.64 1.07 4.13
N ASP A 186 18.12 1.84 5.09
CA ASP A 186 18.59 1.28 6.33
C ASP A 186 17.47 0.44 6.98
N VAL A 187 17.87 -0.59 7.70
CA VAL A 187 16.97 -1.27 8.62
C VAL A 187 16.38 -0.20 9.56
N ASP A 188 15.09 -0.04 9.54
CA ASP A 188 14.38 0.93 10.35
C ASP A 188 13.38 0.26 11.32
N ARG A 189 12.67 1.08 12.09
CA ARG A 189 11.70 0.59 13.08
C ARG A 189 10.52 -0.15 12.45
N LEU A 190 10.11 0.21 11.22
CA LEU A 190 9.00 -0.43 10.52
C LEU A 190 9.42 -1.79 9.97
N THR A 191 10.55 -1.86 9.26
CA THR A 191 11.07 -3.13 8.74
C THR A 191 11.39 -4.12 9.87
N THR A 192 11.84 -3.61 11.04
CA THR A 192 12.04 -4.41 12.26
C THR A 192 10.70 -4.87 12.87
N PHE A 193 9.68 -4.03 12.88
CA PHE A 193 8.33 -4.45 13.29
C PHE A 193 7.77 -5.54 12.37
N PHE A 194 8.06 -5.47 11.08
CA PHE A 194 7.66 -6.52 10.14
C PHE A 194 8.38 -7.85 10.38
N ASP A 195 9.60 -7.86 10.94
CA ASP A 195 10.23 -9.11 11.40
C ASP A 195 9.43 -9.77 12.54
N GLU A 196 8.80 -8.98 13.44
CA GLU A 196 7.88 -9.52 14.45
C GLU A 196 6.63 -10.14 13.81
N LEU A 197 6.11 -9.53 12.74
CA LEU A 197 4.98 -10.09 12.01
C LEU A 197 5.34 -11.41 11.33
N GLU A 198 6.53 -11.51 10.72
CA GLU A 198 7.03 -12.76 10.13
C GLU A 198 7.08 -13.92 11.15
N ASP A 199 7.37 -13.61 12.40
CA ASP A 199 7.48 -14.63 13.45
C ASP A 199 6.12 -15.04 14.05
N ARG A 200 5.11 -14.17 13.99
CA ARG A 200 3.87 -14.34 14.77
C ARG A 200 2.61 -14.42 13.96
N LEU A 201 2.57 -13.76 12.79
CA LEU A 201 1.37 -13.64 11.99
C LEU A 201 1.14 -14.90 11.16
N ASP A 202 -0.04 -15.50 11.30
CA ASP A 202 -0.52 -16.58 10.44
C ASP A 202 -1.22 -15.95 9.22
N TYR A 203 -0.59 -16.03 8.04
CA TYR A 203 -1.08 -15.44 6.79
C TYR A 203 -0.84 -16.35 5.59
N LYS A 204 -1.65 -16.17 4.54
CA LYS A 204 -1.51 -16.91 3.28
C LYS A 204 -0.52 -16.25 2.33
N ARG A 205 -0.57 -14.90 2.23
CA ARG A 205 0.33 -14.14 1.36
C ARG A 205 0.46 -12.69 1.83
N TRP A 206 1.64 -12.12 1.58
CA TRP A 206 2.00 -10.76 1.90
C TRP A 206 2.38 -9.99 0.64
N TYR A 207 1.66 -8.89 0.35
CA TYR A 207 1.89 -8.02 -0.81
C TYR A 207 2.51 -6.70 -0.38
N TYR A 208 3.44 -6.19 -1.16
CA TYR A 208 4.05 -4.88 -0.94
C TYR A 208 4.55 -4.25 -2.25
N GLY A 209 4.80 -2.90 -2.25
CA GLY A 209 5.34 -2.10 -3.33
C GLY A 209 6.77 -1.66 -3.08
N HIS A 210 7.04 -0.35 -3.21
CA HIS A 210 8.26 0.37 -2.84
C HIS A 210 9.49 0.09 -3.70
N PHE A 211 9.69 -1.13 -4.17
CA PHE A 211 10.92 -1.56 -4.84
C PHE A 211 10.86 -1.36 -6.37
N HIS A 212 9.76 -0.82 -6.89
CA HIS A 212 9.51 -0.62 -8.32
C HIS A 212 9.84 -1.86 -9.14
N ARG A 213 9.36 -3.00 -8.71
CA ARG A 213 9.61 -4.30 -9.30
C ARG A 213 8.46 -5.26 -9.06
N ASP A 214 8.24 -6.16 -10.02
CA ASP A 214 7.35 -7.29 -9.90
C ASP A 214 8.16 -8.55 -9.65
N ALA A 215 7.94 -9.22 -8.51
CA ALA A 215 8.63 -10.48 -8.16
C ALA A 215 7.91 -11.23 -7.03
N ASN A 216 8.18 -12.53 -6.93
CA ASN A 216 7.88 -13.34 -5.75
C ASN A 216 9.22 -13.67 -5.04
N PRO A 217 9.70 -12.81 -4.11
CA PRO A 217 11.00 -13.02 -3.48
C PRO A 217 11.04 -14.20 -2.51
N ALA A 218 9.87 -14.65 -2.02
CA ALA A 218 9.69 -15.84 -1.20
C ALA A 218 8.30 -16.47 -1.45
N GLU A 219 8.06 -17.68 -0.94
CA GLU A 219 6.87 -18.49 -1.21
C GLU A 219 5.55 -17.73 -0.98
N CYS A 220 5.46 -16.97 0.13
CA CYS A 220 4.25 -16.24 0.50
C CYS A 220 4.38 -14.72 0.30
N HIS A 221 5.37 -14.24 -0.42
CA HIS A 221 5.65 -12.83 -0.63
C HIS A 221 5.55 -12.45 -2.11
N THR A 222 4.89 -11.33 -2.37
CA THR A 222 4.77 -10.76 -3.72
C THR A 222 5.03 -9.26 -3.64
N VAL A 223 6.07 -8.81 -4.32
CA VAL A 223 6.32 -7.37 -4.56
C VAL A 223 5.70 -6.99 -5.90
N LEU A 224 5.01 -5.85 -5.92
CA LEU A 224 4.25 -5.37 -7.07
C LEU A 224 4.67 -3.96 -7.46
N TYR A 225 4.73 -3.73 -8.76
CA TYR A 225 4.90 -2.40 -9.35
C TYR A 225 3.99 -2.21 -10.56
N ASP A 226 4.29 -2.84 -11.70
CA ASP A 226 3.50 -2.74 -12.93
C ASP A 226 2.33 -3.71 -12.96
N CYS A 227 2.47 -4.86 -12.32
CA CYS A 227 1.45 -5.91 -12.34
C CYS A 227 0.26 -5.59 -11.43
N ILE A 228 -0.93 -6.01 -11.87
CA ILE A 228 -2.16 -6.01 -11.09
C ILE A 228 -2.60 -7.46 -10.95
N VAL A 229 -2.60 -7.97 -9.73
CA VAL A 229 -2.95 -9.36 -9.45
C VAL A 229 -4.25 -9.47 -8.64
N ARG A 230 -4.96 -10.57 -8.78
CA ARG A 230 -6.07 -10.87 -7.87
C ARG A 230 -5.52 -11.21 -6.49
N LEU A 231 -6.18 -10.75 -5.44
CA LEU A 231 -5.81 -11.06 -4.06
C LEU A 231 -5.83 -12.59 -3.84
N GLY A 232 -4.73 -13.14 -3.35
CA GLY A 232 -4.48 -14.57 -3.20
C GLY A 232 -3.60 -15.17 -4.29
N ASP A 233 -3.48 -14.52 -5.45
CA ASP A 233 -2.61 -14.98 -6.52
C ASP A 233 -1.16 -14.50 -6.32
N GLU A 234 -0.23 -15.29 -6.84
CA GLU A 234 1.17 -14.92 -7.03
C GLU A 234 1.41 -14.48 -8.48
N LEU A 235 2.49 -13.73 -8.69
CA LEU A 235 2.96 -13.44 -10.04
C LEU A 235 3.35 -14.71 -10.77
N GLN A 236 2.92 -14.84 -12.00
CA GLN A 236 3.30 -15.95 -12.85
C GLN A 236 4.64 -15.67 -13.55
N PRO A 237 5.37 -16.68 -14.02
CA PRO A 237 6.68 -16.47 -14.67
C PRO A 237 6.68 -15.54 -15.87
N TRP A 238 5.53 -15.35 -16.52
CA TRP A 238 5.37 -14.42 -17.65
C TRP A 238 5.02 -12.97 -17.22
N ASP A 239 4.69 -12.76 -15.95
CA ASP A 239 4.43 -11.42 -15.38
C ASP A 239 5.75 -10.74 -14.94
N VAL A 240 6.81 -11.53 -14.74
CA VAL A 240 8.12 -11.07 -14.27
C VAL A 240 9.06 -10.97 -15.46
N ALA A 241 9.26 -9.76 -15.98
CA ALA A 241 10.16 -9.49 -17.09
C ALA A 241 11.61 -9.19 -16.67
#